data_7f781cfcd3938a2a0696d6f2e89bfa93
#
_entry.id   7f781cfcd3938a2a0696d6f2e89bfa93
#
_cell.length_a   1.000
_cell.length_b   1.000
_cell.length_c   1.000
_cell.angle_alpha   90.00
_cell.angle_beta   90.00
_cell.angle_gamma   90.00
#
_symmetry.space_group_name_H-M   'P 1'
#
loop_
_entity.id
_entity.type
_entity.pdbx_description
1 polymer ?
#
loop_
_entity_poly.entity_id
_entity_poly.type
_entity_poly.pdbx_seq_one_letter_code
_entity_poly.pdbx_strand_id
1 'polypeptide(L)'
;MTTGRGRTAAVLAALLVAAAALGGCGKIYPTDEPASGPANGVKADVQDVVVGFAQQQLQAPYFAAMQVRAEQIAQEQGFTLLFQAANKDPVVQMNQMQAMMSQGADVLVVNATSVKGQFEMMTQVASKIPVTYIDTSVPGTGMTSVQSDNLTIGRESGKITAQRFRDMGKDSISMVILTGPATDEFVGPNRRQGFLDGLTEGGVEYEIRAEQSGEYAQDKGQVAAENMLAGNPDVDLILGLNDSMALGGYNVVNGKPQYDSVYVAASADGQKEALALIKSGGCDGKYISTGLNSPSLAADEALRISIEVATGQRVPADFPAESFTKAVGIGCENIDEYYDPNSVF
;
A
#
# COMPACT_ATOMS: atom_id res chain seq x y z
N MET A 1 -9.74 -92.05 -31.39
CA MET A 1 -11.07 -91.90 -32.04
C MET A 1 -11.85 -90.83 -31.29
N THR A 2 -12.33 -89.87 -32.03
CA THR A 2 -13.46 -88.93 -31.79
C THR A 2 -13.36 -87.99 -30.59
N THR A 3 -12.97 -86.78 -30.77
CA THR A 3 -13.71 -85.54 -31.15
C THR A 3 -14.77 -85.06 -30.13
N GLY A 4 -14.63 -83.86 -29.68
CA GLY A 4 -15.68 -83.10 -28.97
C GLY A 4 -15.24 -81.70 -28.57
N ARG A 5 -15.59 -80.72 -29.40
CA ARG A 5 -15.43 -79.24 -29.16
C ARG A 5 -16.39 -78.78 -28.07
N GLY A 6 -15.99 -77.87 -27.22
CA GLY A 6 -16.85 -77.15 -26.28
C GLY A 6 -16.28 -75.82 -25.83
N ARG A 7 -16.98 -74.77 -26.13
CA ARG A 7 -16.78 -73.33 -26.08
C ARG A 7 -16.34 -72.79 -24.72
N THR A 8 -15.35 -71.93 -24.76
CA THR A 8 -14.90 -70.97 -23.70
C THR A 8 -15.91 -69.92 -23.44
N ALA A 9 -16.30 -69.74 -22.18
CA ALA A 9 -16.97 -68.52 -21.69
C ALA A 9 -16.02 -67.83 -20.71
N ALA A 10 -15.58 -66.66 -21.06
CA ALA A 10 -14.75 -65.76 -20.20
C ALA A 10 -15.63 -65.04 -19.18
N VAL A 11 -15.33 -65.24 -17.90
CA VAL A 11 -15.90 -64.46 -16.79
C VAL A 11 -14.85 -63.46 -16.36
N LEU A 12 -15.14 -62.17 -16.59
CA LEU A 12 -14.37 -61.09 -16.02
C LEU A 12 -14.71 -60.96 -14.53
N ALA A 13 -13.74 -61.22 -13.67
CA ALA A 13 -13.80 -60.90 -12.25
C ALA A 13 -13.30 -59.45 -12.05
N ALA A 14 -14.18 -58.54 -11.66
CA ALA A 14 -13.82 -57.20 -11.23
C ALA A 14 -13.28 -57.24 -9.80
N LEU A 15 -12.00 -56.93 -9.62
CA LEU A 15 -11.35 -56.71 -8.32
C LEU A 15 -11.70 -55.27 -7.85
N LEU A 16 -12.56 -55.18 -6.83
CA LEU A 16 -12.75 -54.00 -6.04
C LEU A 16 -11.60 -53.88 -5.03
N VAL A 17 -10.69 -52.92 -5.27
CA VAL A 17 -9.71 -52.51 -4.27
C VAL A 17 -10.36 -51.43 -3.40
N ALA A 18 -10.71 -51.81 -2.17
CA ALA A 18 -11.11 -50.88 -1.14
C ALA A 18 -9.87 -50.17 -0.57
N ALA A 19 -9.60 -48.94 -0.98
CA ALA A 19 -8.61 -48.11 -0.36
C ALA A 19 -9.23 -47.51 0.92
N ALA A 20 -8.76 -47.95 2.09
CA ALA A 20 -9.08 -47.33 3.36
C ALA A 20 -8.37 -45.97 3.45
N ALA A 21 -9.12 -44.87 3.28
CA ALA A 21 -8.66 -43.52 3.54
C ALA A 21 -8.56 -43.34 5.05
N LEU A 22 -7.34 -43.19 5.56
CA LEU A 22 -7.05 -42.68 6.88
C LEU A 22 -7.47 -41.19 6.89
N GLY A 23 -8.62 -40.90 7.53
CA GLY A 23 -9.14 -39.56 7.70
C GLY A 23 -8.26 -38.73 8.65
N GLY A 24 -7.39 -37.93 8.09
CA GLY A 24 -6.85 -36.76 8.79
C GLY A 24 -7.95 -35.71 8.87
N CYS A 25 -8.39 -35.36 10.08
CA CYS A 25 -9.25 -34.21 10.32
C CYS A 25 -8.51 -32.90 10.04
N GLY A 26 -8.23 -32.61 8.80
CA GLY A 26 -7.96 -31.27 8.33
C GLY A 26 -9.30 -30.59 8.10
N LYS A 27 -9.62 -29.51 8.80
CA LYS A 27 -10.74 -28.64 8.44
C LYS A 27 -10.47 -28.15 7.01
N ILE A 28 -11.16 -28.74 6.02
CA ILE A 28 -11.23 -28.18 4.68
C ILE A 28 -12.17 -27.00 4.82
N TYR A 29 -11.60 -25.79 4.91
CA TYR A 29 -12.39 -24.57 4.71
C TYR A 29 -12.82 -24.62 3.23
N PRO A 30 -14.12 -24.45 2.91
CA PRO A 30 -14.50 -24.24 1.54
C PRO A 30 -13.75 -22.97 1.08
N THR A 31 -12.91 -23.11 0.07
CA THR A 31 -12.39 -21.95 -0.66
C THR A 31 -13.56 -21.47 -1.50
N ASP A 32 -14.37 -20.57 -0.93
CA ASP A 32 -15.33 -19.81 -1.75
C ASP A 32 -14.48 -19.03 -2.76
N GLU A 33 -14.65 -19.31 -4.05
CA GLU A 33 -13.99 -18.54 -5.08
C GLU A 33 -14.49 -17.09 -5.01
N PRO A 34 -13.61 -16.09 -5.27
CA PRO A 34 -14.05 -14.69 -5.35
C PRO A 34 -15.21 -14.52 -6.33
N ALA A 35 -16.09 -13.56 -6.06
CA ALA A 35 -17.23 -13.28 -6.91
C ALA A 35 -16.79 -13.05 -8.37
N SER A 36 -17.47 -13.68 -9.30
CA SER A 36 -17.13 -13.62 -10.75
C SER A 36 -17.60 -12.35 -11.45
N GLY A 37 -18.35 -11.51 -10.78
CA GLY A 37 -18.89 -10.27 -11.31
C GLY A 37 -19.58 -9.41 -10.25
N PRO A 38 -20.14 -8.24 -10.60
CA PRO A 38 -20.77 -7.32 -9.67
C PRO A 38 -21.99 -7.97 -8.98
N ALA A 39 -22.19 -7.61 -7.69
CA ALA A 39 -23.21 -8.24 -6.84
C ALA A 39 -24.65 -8.09 -7.37
N ASN A 40 -24.95 -6.97 -8.03
CA ASN A 40 -26.27 -6.63 -8.56
C ASN A 40 -26.36 -6.76 -10.10
N GLY A 41 -25.45 -7.52 -10.72
CA GLY A 41 -25.31 -7.66 -12.17
C GLY A 41 -24.55 -6.52 -12.83
N VAL A 42 -24.19 -6.72 -14.09
CA VAL A 42 -23.44 -5.72 -14.88
C VAL A 42 -24.30 -4.49 -15.15
N LYS A 43 -23.73 -3.30 -14.91
CA LYS A 43 -24.38 -2.00 -15.18
C LYS A 43 -24.10 -1.55 -16.61
N ALA A 44 -25.11 -0.96 -17.24
CA ALA A 44 -24.96 -0.42 -18.60
C ALA A 44 -24.15 0.88 -18.62
N ASP A 45 -24.37 1.73 -17.62
CA ASP A 45 -23.75 3.04 -17.50
C ASP A 45 -23.03 3.19 -16.17
N VAL A 46 -21.96 3.99 -16.16
CA VAL A 46 -21.18 4.28 -14.94
C VAL A 46 -22.04 4.97 -13.87
N GLN A 47 -23.00 5.81 -14.28
CA GLN A 47 -23.91 6.51 -13.38
C GLN A 47 -24.83 5.58 -12.58
N ASP A 48 -25.04 4.36 -13.04
CA ASP A 48 -25.83 3.34 -12.33
C ASP A 48 -25.00 2.52 -11.35
N VAL A 49 -23.67 2.70 -11.33
CA VAL A 49 -22.75 1.96 -10.45
C VAL A 49 -22.80 2.52 -9.04
N VAL A 50 -22.84 1.63 -8.07
CA VAL A 50 -22.68 1.94 -6.64
C VAL A 50 -21.38 1.28 -6.14
N VAL A 51 -20.40 2.10 -5.77
CA VAL A 51 -19.13 1.66 -5.21
C VAL A 51 -19.16 1.86 -3.70
N GLY A 52 -18.93 0.80 -2.92
CA GLY A 52 -18.67 0.91 -1.50
C GLY A 52 -17.17 1.08 -1.25
N PHE A 53 -16.77 2.10 -0.47
CA PHE A 53 -15.37 2.33 -0.10
C PHE A 53 -15.21 2.23 1.42
N ALA A 54 -14.60 1.14 1.88
CA ALA A 54 -14.35 0.87 3.29
C ALA A 54 -12.92 1.23 3.67
N GLN A 55 -12.73 2.43 4.22
CA GLN A 55 -11.43 2.96 4.64
C GLN A 55 -11.10 2.55 6.08
N GLN A 56 -9.83 2.22 6.36
CA GLN A 56 -9.42 1.83 7.71
C GLN A 56 -9.50 2.98 8.72
N GLN A 57 -9.13 4.21 8.33
CA GLN A 57 -9.13 5.40 9.19
C GLN A 57 -8.88 6.68 8.37
N LEU A 58 -9.04 7.86 8.99
CA LEU A 58 -8.82 9.17 8.34
C LEU A 58 -7.84 10.10 9.09
N GLN A 59 -7.24 9.64 10.21
CA GLN A 59 -6.34 10.48 10.99
C GLN A 59 -5.01 10.78 10.28
N ALA A 60 -4.54 9.89 9.39
CA ALA A 60 -3.35 10.15 8.59
C ALA A 60 -3.70 10.97 7.35
N PRO A 61 -2.91 12.01 6.99
CA PRO A 61 -3.14 12.85 5.81
C PRO A 61 -3.30 12.04 4.51
N TYR A 62 -2.52 10.97 4.34
CA TYR A 62 -2.59 10.05 3.22
C TYR A 62 -4.02 9.49 3.00
N PHE A 63 -4.66 9.01 4.06
CA PHE A 63 -6.00 8.42 3.95
C PHE A 63 -7.12 9.46 3.81
N ALA A 64 -6.94 10.65 4.41
CA ALA A 64 -7.85 11.77 4.19
C ALA A 64 -7.81 12.25 2.74
N ALA A 65 -6.63 12.36 2.15
CA ALA A 65 -6.47 12.71 0.75
C ALA A 65 -7.04 11.65 -0.21
N MET A 66 -6.90 10.37 0.13
CA MET A 66 -7.52 9.27 -0.61
C MET A 66 -9.04 9.38 -0.66
N GLN A 67 -9.69 9.77 0.47
CA GLN A 67 -11.12 10.06 0.50
C GLN A 67 -11.48 11.20 -0.44
N VAL A 68 -10.80 12.34 -0.31
CA VAL A 68 -11.07 13.52 -1.14
C VAL A 68 -10.98 13.17 -2.63
N ARG A 69 -9.93 12.42 -3.03
CA ARG A 69 -9.78 11.99 -4.42
C ARG A 69 -10.88 11.04 -4.86
N ALA A 70 -11.25 10.07 -4.03
CA ALA A 70 -12.34 9.14 -4.35
C ALA A 70 -13.69 9.85 -4.55
N GLU A 71 -13.99 10.84 -3.71
CA GLU A 71 -15.20 11.68 -3.84
C GLU A 71 -15.16 12.53 -5.11
N GLN A 72 -14.00 13.09 -5.48
CA GLN A 72 -13.82 13.82 -6.75
C GLN A 72 -14.07 12.93 -7.95
N ILE A 73 -13.49 11.71 -7.99
CA ILE A 73 -13.69 10.76 -9.09
C ILE A 73 -15.18 10.39 -9.23
N ALA A 74 -15.85 10.14 -8.09
CA ALA A 74 -17.26 9.84 -8.09
C ALA A 74 -18.10 11.00 -8.69
N GLN A 75 -17.77 12.22 -8.34
CA GLN A 75 -18.40 13.41 -8.89
C GLN A 75 -18.09 13.59 -10.40
N GLU A 76 -16.83 13.42 -10.79
CA GLU A 76 -16.37 13.56 -12.19
C GLU A 76 -17.03 12.53 -13.12
N GLN A 77 -17.18 11.27 -12.66
CA GLN A 77 -17.71 10.17 -13.46
C GLN A 77 -19.20 9.91 -13.25
N GLY A 78 -19.79 10.46 -12.17
CA GLY A 78 -21.22 10.43 -11.88
C GLY A 78 -21.74 9.16 -11.21
N PHE A 79 -20.88 8.26 -10.71
CA PHE A 79 -21.31 7.07 -9.97
C PHE A 79 -21.61 7.39 -8.49
N THR A 80 -22.36 6.49 -7.83
CA THR A 80 -22.62 6.62 -6.38
C THR A 80 -21.46 6.03 -5.57
N LEU A 81 -20.87 6.84 -4.69
CA LEU A 81 -19.83 6.42 -3.76
C LEU A 81 -20.41 6.33 -2.32
N LEU A 82 -20.35 5.15 -1.74
CA LEU A 82 -20.68 4.91 -0.32
C LEU A 82 -19.35 4.82 0.45
N PHE A 83 -18.88 5.95 0.99
CA PHE A 83 -17.59 6.02 1.70
C PHE A 83 -17.79 5.94 3.21
N GLN A 84 -17.06 5.06 3.91
CA GLN A 84 -17.03 4.99 5.38
C GLN A 84 -15.64 4.65 5.90
N ALA A 85 -15.29 5.20 7.08
CA ALA A 85 -14.02 4.94 7.76
C ALA A 85 -14.25 4.24 9.10
N ALA A 86 -13.46 3.21 9.38
CA ALA A 86 -13.65 2.30 10.50
C ALA A 86 -12.88 2.69 11.77
N ASN A 87 -12.09 3.77 11.75
CA ASN A 87 -11.27 4.21 12.90
C ASN A 87 -10.36 3.10 13.48
N LYS A 88 -9.79 2.27 12.59
CA LYS A 88 -8.94 1.10 12.92
C LYS A 88 -9.66 -0.05 13.63
N ASP A 89 -10.99 -0.08 13.61
CA ASP A 89 -11.77 -1.18 14.19
C ASP A 89 -12.24 -2.15 13.09
N PRO A 90 -11.76 -3.40 13.07
CA PRO A 90 -12.12 -4.39 12.05
C PRO A 90 -13.58 -4.82 12.12
N VAL A 91 -14.22 -4.78 13.30
CA VAL A 91 -15.63 -5.13 13.47
C VAL A 91 -16.51 -4.01 12.91
N VAL A 92 -16.14 -2.74 13.18
CA VAL A 92 -16.81 -1.58 12.59
C VAL A 92 -16.71 -1.64 11.08
N GLN A 93 -15.53 -1.91 10.53
CA GLN A 93 -15.33 -2.00 9.07
C GLN A 93 -16.20 -3.09 8.43
N MET A 94 -16.32 -4.25 9.08
CA MET A 94 -17.19 -5.33 8.61
C MET A 94 -18.66 -4.88 8.55
N ASN A 95 -19.15 -4.27 9.63
CA ASN A 95 -20.54 -3.79 9.67
C ASN A 95 -20.80 -2.73 8.61
N GLN A 96 -19.83 -1.86 8.35
CA GLN A 96 -19.90 -0.85 7.28
C GLN A 96 -19.98 -1.49 5.90
N MET A 97 -19.16 -2.49 5.59
CA MET A 97 -19.23 -3.22 4.32
C MET A 97 -20.56 -3.93 4.14
N GLN A 98 -21.10 -4.58 5.18
CA GLN A 98 -22.42 -5.20 5.13
C GLN A 98 -23.55 -4.17 4.89
N ALA A 99 -23.44 -2.99 5.50
CA ALA A 99 -24.37 -1.89 5.27
C ALA A 99 -24.29 -1.39 3.83
N MET A 100 -23.09 -1.19 3.24
CA MET A 100 -22.89 -0.80 1.86
C MET A 100 -23.48 -1.83 0.89
N MET A 101 -23.24 -3.13 1.12
CA MET A 101 -23.85 -4.21 0.33
C MET A 101 -25.38 -4.17 0.40
N SER A 102 -25.95 -3.92 1.59
CA SER A 102 -27.40 -3.79 1.77
C SER A 102 -27.98 -2.53 1.11
N GLN A 103 -27.16 -1.50 0.92
CA GLN A 103 -27.51 -0.27 0.20
C GLN A 103 -27.32 -0.41 -1.32
N GLY A 104 -26.96 -1.59 -1.81
CA GLY A 104 -26.88 -1.90 -3.21
C GLY A 104 -25.51 -1.70 -3.84
N ALA A 105 -24.43 -1.71 -3.05
CA ALA A 105 -23.09 -1.70 -3.62
C ALA A 105 -22.88 -2.84 -4.63
N ASP A 106 -22.35 -2.53 -5.80
CA ASP A 106 -22.04 -3.48 -6.86
C ASP A 106 -20.64 -4.07 -6.69
N VAL A 107 -19.72 -3.27 -6.17
CA VAL A 107 -18.32 -3.59 -5.91
C VAL A 107 -17.85 -2.91 -4.62
N LEU A 108 -16.80 -3.44 -4.00
CA LEU A 108 -16.17 -2.80 -2.84
C LEU A 108 -14.71 -2.45 -3.12
N VAL A 109 -14.29 -1.26 -2.70
CA VAL A 109 -12.89 -0.88 -2.50
C VAL A 109 -12.61 -0.94 -1.00
N VAL A 110 -11.59 -1.69 -0.59
CA VAL A 110 -11.32 -1.94 0.83
C VAL A 110 -9.86 -1.67 1.17
N ASN A 111 -9.62 -0.74 2.08
CA ASN A 111 -8.35 -0.60 2.78
C ASN A 111 -8.48 -1.33 4.11
N ALA A 112 -7.93 -2.54 4.20
CA ALA A 112 -8.20 -3.43 5.32
C ALA A 112 -7.60 -2.90 6.64
N THR A 113 -8.35 -3.05 7.73
CA THR A 113 -7.93 -2.63 9.08
C THR A 113 -6.95 -3.62 9.71
N SER A 114 -7.08 -4.91 9.37
CA SER A 114 -6.25 -5.98 9.92
C SER A 114 -6.10 -7.13 8.93
N VAL A 115 -4.88 -7.40 8.51
CA VAL A 115 -4.57 -8.49 7.57
C VAL A 115 -4.99 -9.86 8.13
N LYS A 116 -4.52 -10.19 9.33
CA LYS A 116 -4.79 -11.50 9.96
C LYS A 116 -6.20 -11.58 10.55
N GLY A 117 -6.66 -10.49 11.18
CA GLY A 117 -7.93 -10.47 11.92
C GLY A 117 -9.18 -10.49 11.03
N GLN A 118 -9.06 -10.12 9.75
CA GLN A 118 -10.20 -10.02 8.83
C GLN A 118 -10.27 -11.14 7.80
N PHE A 119 -9.35 -12.11 7.78
CA PHE A 119 -9.27 -13.10 6.70
C PHE A 119 -10.60 -13.87 6.48
N GLU A 120 -11.16 -14.47 7.54
CA GLU A 120 -12.42 -15.23 7.42
C GLU A 120 -13.59 -14.35 6.97
N MET A 121 -13.66 -13.14 7.49
CA MET A 121 -14.72 -12.19 7.15
C MET A 121 -14.58 -11.71 5.70
N MET A 122 -13.38 -11.39 5.25
CA MET A 122 -13.14 -10.93 3.88
C MET A 122 -13.36 -12.04 2.85
N THR A 123 -13.05 -13.30 3.19
CA THR A 123 -13.42 -14.46 2.37
C THR A 123 -14.93 -14.51 2.14
N GLN A 124 -15.73 -14.33 3.19
CA GLN A 124 -17.20 -14.31 3.06
C GLN A 124 -17.74 -13.09 2.29
N VAL A 125 -17.10 -11.93 2.42
CA VAL A 125 -17.50 -10.74 1.66
C VAL A 125 -17.15 -10.94 0.18
N ALA A 126 -15.92 -11.36 -0.11
CA ALA A 126 -15.43 -11.51 -1.48
C ALA A 126 -16.14 -12.63 -2.27
N SER A 127 -16.75 -13.60 -1.60
CA SER A 127 -17.61 -14.60 -2.26
C SER A 127 -18.95 -14.04 -2.76
N LYS A 128 -19.36 -12.87 -2.26
CA LYS A 128 -20.67 -12.26 -2.57
C LYS A 128 -20.58 -11.03 -3.46
N ILE A 129 -19.46 -10.32 -3.41
CA ILE A 129 -19.25 -9.05 -4.10
C ILE A 129 -17.78 -8.93 -4.50
N PRO A 130 -17.45 -8.43 -5.72
CA PRO A 130 -16.06 -8.16 -6.09
C PRO A 130 -15.41 -7.16 -5.14
N VAL A 131 -14.20 -7.44 -4.70
CA VAL A 131 -13.43 -6.61 -3.79
C VAL A 131 -12.10 -6.24 -4.44
N THR A 132 -11.86 -4.94 -4.61
CA THR A 132 -10.55 -4.36 -4.91
C THR A 132 -9.93 -3.87 -3.61
N TYR A 133 -8.76 -4.39 -3.24
CA TYR A 133 -8.03 -3.81 -2.12
C TYR A 133 -7.24 -2.57 -2.54
N ILE A 134 -7.04 -1.66 -1.60
CA ILE A 134 -6.20 -0.48 -1.76
C ILE A 134 -5.31 -0.34 -0.52
N ASP A 135 -4.01 -0.08 -0.72
CA ASP A 135 -2.99 0.09 0.31
C ASP A 135 -2.78 -1.16 1.18
N THR A 136 -3.73 -1.54 2.01
CA THR A 136 -3.65 -2.75 2.85
C THR A 136 -4.65 -3.80 2.37
N SER A 137 -4.15 -4.95 1.94
CA SER A 137 -4.95 -6.08 1.47
C SER A 137 -5.00 -7.23 2.48
N VAL A 138 -5.99 -8.11 2.30
CA VAL A 138 -6.04 -9.42 2.95
C VAL A 138 -5.72 -10.47 1.89
N PRO A 139 -4.47 -10.98 1.82
CA PRO A 139 -4.04 -11.88 0.76
C PRO A 139 -4.90 -13.14 0.65
N GLY A 140 -5.15 -13.57 -0.59
CA GLY A 140 -5.99 -14.74 -0.87
C GLY A 140 -7.50 -14.47 -0.82
N THR A 141 -7.91 -13.23 -0.61
CA THR A 141 -9.30 -12.77 -0.71
C THR A 141 -9.40 -11.61 -1.70
N GLY A 142 -10.60 -11.33 -2.22
CA GLY A 142 -10.79 -10.28 -3.22
C GLY A 142 -10.22 -10.61 -4.60
N MET A 143 -10.40 -9.71 -5.56
CA MET A 143 -9.98 -9.92 -6.96
C MET A 143 -8.58 -9.38 -7.26
N THR A 144 -8.19 -8.26 -6.65
CA THR A 144 -6.88 -7.63 -6.83
C THR A 144 -6.59 -6.68 -5.67
N SER A 145 -5.34 -6.27 -5.53
CA SER A 145 -4.95 -5.18 -4.64
C SER A 145 -4.14 -4.12 -5.39
N VAL A 146 -4.43 -2.85 -5.14
CA VAL A 146 -3.66 -1.70 -5.61
C VAL A 146 -2.75 -1.25 -4.47
N GLN A 147 -1.46 -1.41 -4.64
CA GLN A 147 -0.46 -1.18 -3.60
C GLN A 147 0.64 -0.25 -4.10
N SER A 148 1.44 0.26 -3.17
CA SER A 148 2.67 0.96 -3.46
C SER A 148 3.86 0.02 -3.28
N ASP A 149 4.77 -0.01 -4.26
CA ASP A 149 6.03 -0.75 -4.13
C ASP A 149 6.97 0.01 -3.18
N ASN A 150 6.74 -0.19 -1.88
CA ASN A 150 7.45 0.51 -0.82
C ASN A 150 8.97 0.29 -0.85
N LEU A 151 9.42 -0.86 -1.36
CA LEU A 151 10.86 -1.12 -1.51
C LEU A 151 11.44 -0.26 -2.63
N THR A 152 10.80 -0.25 -3.81
CA THR A 152 11.27 0.55 -4.95
C THR A 152 11.13 2.04 -4.68
N ILE A 153 10.03 2.49 -4.07
CA ILE A 153 9.82 3.89 -3.69
C ILE A 153 10.97 4.38 -2.79
N GLY A 154 11.27 3.64 -1.73
CA GLY A 154 12.39 3.96 -0.84
C GLY A 154 13.72 3.98 -1.58
N ARG A 155 13.98 2.99 -2.46
CA ARG A 155 15.22 2.89 -3.25
C ARG A 155 15.42 4.10 -4.16
N GLU A 156 14.39 4.54 -4.84
CA GLU A 156 14.49 5.70 -5.74
C GLU A 156 14.74 7.00 -4.95
N SER A 157 14.12 7.20 -3.78
CA SER A 157 14.45 8.32 -2.91
C SER A 157 15.89 8.23 -2.38
N GLY A 158 16.35 7.04 -1.99
CA GLY A 158 17.73 6.80 -1.54
C GLY A 158 18.77 7.14 -2.59
N LYS A 159 18.53 6.82 -3.88
CA LYS A 159 19.41 7.17 -5.00
C LYS A 159 19.54 8.69 -5.16
N ILE A 160 18.45 9.43 -5.07
CA ILE A 160 18.48 10.90 -5.14
C ILE A 160 19.28 11.47 -3.97
N THR A 161 19.05 10.94 -2.76
CA THR A 161 19.81 11.34 -1.58
C THR A 161 21.30 11.04 -1.74
N ALA A 162 21.67 9.87 -2.25
CA ALA A 162 23.05 9.52 -2.52
C ALA A 162 23.70 10.48 -3.53
N GLN A 163 23.01 10.77 -4.62
CA GLN A 163 23.52 11.71 -5.63
C GLN A 163 23.79 13.08 -4.99
N ARG A 164 22.86 13.59 -4.15
CA ARG A 164 23.04 14.87 -3.46
C ARG A 164 24.27 14.88 -2.55
N PHE A 165 24.49 13.84 -1.74
CA PHE A 165 25.69 13.76 -0.88
C PHE A 165 26.98 13.65 -1.69
N ARG A 166 26.99 12.92 -2.79
CA ARG A 166 28.14 12.87 -3.70
C ARG A 166 28.45 14.22 -4.32
N ASP A 167 27.43 14.99 -4.72
CA ASP A 167 27.60 16.35 -5.24
C ASP A 167 28.22 17.30 -4.19
N MET A 168 27.98 17.03 -2.91
CA MET A 168 28.63 17.69 -1.78
C MET A 168 30.04 17.12 -1.46
N GLY A 169 30.52 16.14 -2.21
CA GLY A 169 31.82 15.49 -2.01
C GLY A 169 31.84 14.48 -0.84
N LYS A 170 30.67 13.96 -0.43
CA LYS A 170 30.54 12.96 0.63
C LYS A 170 30.16 11.61 0.03
N ASP A 171 30.99 10.61 0.25
CA ASP A 171 30.80 9.19 -0.12
C ASP A 171 30.44 8.30 1.09
N SER A 172 30.40 8.89 2.30
CA SER A 172 29.96 8.24 3.53
C SER A 172 29.21 9.25 4.39
N ILE A 173 28.11 8.82 5.02
CA ILE A 173 27.23 9.63 5.86
C ILE A 173 26.85 8.91 7.14
N SER A 174 26.56 9.68 8.19
CA SER A 174 25.91 9.21 9.40
C SER A 174 24.44 9.65 9.42
N MET A 175 23.53 8.79 9.93
CA MET A 175 22.12 9.11 9.94
C MET A 175 21.37 8.62 11.18
N VAL A 176 20.23 9.26 11.43
CA VAL A 176 19.18 8.77 12.32
C VAL A 176 17.91 8.48 11.53
N ILE A 177 17.13 7.48 11.96
CA ILE A 177 15.94 7.02 11.24
C ILE A 177 14.70 7.15 12.10
N LEU A 178 13.69 7.83 11.59
CA LEU A 178 12.34 7.93 12.15
C LEU A 178 11.49 6.79 11.57
N THR A 179 11.15 5.81 12.40
CA THR A 179 10.47 4.58 11.96
C THR A 179 8.95 4.64 12.19
N GLY A 180 8.22 3.73 11.54
CA GLY A 180 6.81 3.47 11.83
C GLY A 180 6.62 2.80 13.21
N PRO A 181 5.36 2.48 13.58
CA PRO A 181 5.08 1.76 14.82
C PRO A 181 5.66 0.34 14.78
N ALA A 182 5.96 -0.22 15.95
CA ALA A 182 6.51 -1.58 16.06
C ALA A 182 5.59 -2.70 15.49
N THR A 183 4.32 -2.38 15.27
CA THR A 183 3.35 -3.28 14.64
C THR A 183 3.39 -3.28 13.11
N ASP A 184 4.16 -2.38 12.49
CA ASP A 184 4.35 -2.34 11.05
C ASP A 184 5.40 -3.38 10.62
N GLU A 185 4.91 -4.48 10.06
CA GLU A 185 5.74 -5.60 9.62
C GLU A 185 6.21 -5.45 8.15
N PHE A 186 5.65 -4.53 7.35
CA PHE A 186 5.86 -4.51 5.90
C PHE A 186 6.19 -3.14 5.32
N VAL A 187 5.43 -2.11 5.59
CA VAL A 187 5.57 -0.80 4.93
C VAL A 187 6.89 -0.15 5.30
N GLY A 188 7.12 0.10 6.58
CA GLY A 188 8.33 0.73 7.08
C GLY A 188 9.60 -0.09 6.82
N PRO A 189 9.63 -1.40 7.13
CA PRO A 189 10.77 -2.24 6.81
C PRO A 189 11.17 -2.20 5.32
N ASN A 190 10.21 -2.26 4.38
CA ASN A 190 10.50 -2.16 2.96
C ASN A 190 10.98 -0.75 2.55
N ARG A 191 10.37 0.31 3.05
CA ARG A 191 10.81 1.70 2.81
C ARG A 191 12.23 1.93 3.31
N ARG A 192 12.52 1.44 4.52
CA ARG A 192 13.86 1.50 5.11
C ARG A 192 14.89 0.75 4.26
N GLN A 193 14.62 -0.51 3.96
CA GLN A 193 15.53 -1.33 3.17
C GLN A 193 15.78 -0.73 1.79
N GLY A 194 14.70 -0.32 1.10
CA GLY A 194 14.82 0.32 -0.20
C GLY A 194 15.69 1.56 -0.16
N PHE A 195 15.49 2.46 0.81
CA PHE A 195 16.29 3.68 0.92
C PHE A 195 17.78 3.37 1.14
N LEU A 196 18.09 2.43 2.01
CA LEU A 196 19.48 2.01 2.27
C LEU A 196 20.11 1.35 1.04
N ASP A 197 19.36 0.52 0.31
CA ASP A 197 19.79 -0.03 -0.98
C ASP A 197 20.08 1.09 -1.97
N GLY A 198 19.22 2.10 -2.05
CA GLY A 198 19.39 3.26 -2.91
C GLY A 198 20.63 4.09 -2.60
N LEU A 199 20.97 4.29 -1.32
CA LEU A 199 22.24 4.91 -0.91
C LEU A 199 23.43 4.10 -1.39
N THR A 200 23.42 2.79 -1.18
CA THR A 200 24.49 1.88 -1.57
C THR A 200 24.66 1.84 -3.09
N GLU A 201 23.55 1.69 -3.84
CA GLU A 201 23.56 1.73 -5.32
C GLU A 201 24.06 3.07 -5.86
N GLY A 202 23.77 4.17 -5.16
CA GLY A 202 24.27 5.51 -5.46
C GLY A 202 25.74 5.74 -5.05
N GLY A 203 26.41 4.76 -4.43
CA GLY A 203 27.81 4.82 -4.04
C GLY A 203 28.09 5.63 -2.76
N VAL A 204 27.11 5.68 -1.84
CA VAL A 204 27.26 6.31 -0.53
C VAL A 204 27.17 5.25 0.57
N GLU A 205 28.23 5.14 1.36
CA GLU A 205 28.25 4.33 2.59
C GLU A 205 27.47 5.05 3.68
N TYR A 206 26.92 4.31 4.65
CA TYR A 206 26.16 4.91 5.73
C TYR A 206 26.40 4.25 7.08
N GLU A 207 26.27 5.03 8.14
CA GLU A 207 26.25 4.57 9.53
C GLU A 207 24.94 5.01 10.18
N ILE A 208 24.15 4.06 10.67
CA ILE A 208 22.91 4.35 11.41
C ILE A 208 23.29 4.54 12.88
N ARG A 209 23.15 5.76 13.40
CA ARG A 209 23.48 6.13 14.78
C ARG A 209 22.34 5.85 15.76
N ALA A 210 21.10 6.04 15.34
CA ALA A 210 19.90 5.76 16.14
C ALA A 210 18.67 5.56 15.27
N GLU A 211 17.72 4.80 15.80
CA GLU A 211 16.37 4.64 15.22
C GLU A 211 15.33 4.82 16.32
N GLN A 212 14.28 5.61 16.06
CA GLN A 212 13.17 5.80 16.98
C GLN A 212 11.85 5.92 16.22
N SER A 213 10.78 5.31 16.78
CA SER A 213 9.46 5.40 16.19
C SER A 213 8.88 6.80 16.30
N GLY A 214 8.39 7.32 15.17
CA GLY A 214 7.55 8.53 15.05
C GLY A 214 6.12 8.17 14.61
N GLU A 215 5.76 6.87 14.58
CA GLU A 215 4.40 6.37 14.35
C GLU A 215 3.70 6.95 13.10
N TYR A 216 4.47 7.32 12.08
CA TYR A 216 4.00 7.99 10.86
C TYR A 216 3.30 9.35 11.10
N ALA A 217 3.57 10.01 12.24
CA ALA A 217 2.99 11.29 12.62
C ALA A 217 4.06 12.38 12.77
N GLN A 218 3.74 13.61 12.37
CA GLN A 218 4.69 14.72 12.35
C GLN A 218 5.16 15.14 13.74
N ASP A 219 4.22 15.28 14.69
CA ASP A 219 4.50 15.65 16.07
C ASP A 219 5.38 14.61 16.78
N LYS A 220 5.09 13.34 16.59
CA LYS A 220 5.88 12.24 17.15
C LYS A 220 7.24 12.11 16.46
N GLY A 221 7.30 12.30 15.14
CA GLY A 221 8.54 12.38 14.38
C GLY A 221 9.45 13.50 14.89
N GLN A 222 8.88 14.68 15.19
CA GLN A 222 9.63 15.79 15.77
C GLN A 222 10.24 15.42 17.13
N VAL A 223 9.45 14.87 18.05
CA VAL A 223 9.93 14.45 19.38
C VAL A 223 11.02 13.37 19.26
N ALA A 224 10.83 12.39 18.38
CA ALA A 224 11.82 11.35 18.13
C ALA A 224 13.14 11.91 17.57
N ALA A 225 13.06 12.86 16.63
CA ALA A 225 14.23 13.54 16.08
C ALA A 225 14.98 14.36 17.15
N GLU A 226 14.26 15.13 17.98
CA GLU A 226 14.87 15.88 19.12
C GLU A 226 15.63 14.94 20.04
N ASN A 227 15.03 13.81 20.43
CA ASN A 227 15.67 12.82 21.30
C ASN A 227 16.94 12.22 20.69
N MET A 228 16.88 11.82 19.41
CA MET A 228 18.03 11.21 18.73
C MET A 228 19.17 12.20 18.50
N LEU A 229 18.87 13.44 18.11
CA LEU A 229 19.85 14.50 17.89
C LEU A 229 20.51 14.99 19.18
N ALA A 230 19.86 14.87 20.34
CA ALA A 230 20.48 15.17 21.63
C ALA A 230 21.70 14.26 21.91
N GLY A 231 21.68 13.01 21.45
CA GLY A 231 22.78 12.07 21.56
C GLY A 231 23.71 12.02 20.34
N ASN A 232 23.26 12.54 19.19
CA ASN A 232 23.94 12.45 17.89
C ASN A 232 23.82 13.79 17.12
N PRO A 233 24.40 14.89 17.64
CA PRO A 233 24.18 16.22 17.06
C PRO A 233 24.90 16.43 15.72
N ASP A 234 25.83 15.58 15.36
CA ASP A 234 26.74 15.65 14.22
C ASP A 234 26.36 14.70 13.07
N VAL A 235 25.17 14.12 13.09
CA VAL A 235 24.70 13.31 11.96
C VAL A 235 24.51 14.14 10.69
N ASP A 236 24.67 13.48 9.54
CA ASP A 236 24.50 14.13 8.24
C ASP A 236 23.03 14.13 7.77
N LEU A 237 22.24 13.12 8.18
CA LEU A 237 20.90 12.89 7.65
C LEU A 237 19.91 12.47 8.74
N ILE A 238 18.72 13.07 8.70
CA ILE A 238 17.50 12.53 9.32
C ILE A 238 16.68 11.88 8.19
N LEU A 239 16.50 10.57 8.26
CA LEU A 239 15.61 9.83 7.38
C LEU A 239 14.26 9.62 8.05
N GLY A 240 13.18 10.12 7.47
CA GLY A 240 11.82 9.72 7.80
C GLY A 240 11.35 8.58 6.89
N LEU A 241 10.74 7.51 7.43
CA LEU A 241 10.15 6.48 6.57
C LEU A 241 8.86 6.96 5.89
N ASN A 242 8.38 8.17 6.25
CA ASN A 242 7.41 8.95 5.49
C ASN A 242 7.64 10.44 5.65
N ASP A 243 7.02 11.25 4.78
CA ASP A 243 7.16 12.70 4.80
C ASP A 243 6.66 13.35 6.10
N SER A 244 5.56 12.87 6.68
CA SER A 244 5.05 13.45 7.92
C SER A 244 6.11 13.41 9.04
N MET A 245 6.78 12.29 9.25
CA MET A 245 7.86 12.19 10.23
C MET A 245 9.08 13.02 9.82
N ALA A 246 9.45 13.00 8.53
CA ALA A 246 10.57 13.79 8.01
C ALA A 246 10.34 15.29 8.17
N LEU A 247 9.12 15.80 7.96
CA LEU A 247 8.72 17.17 8.25
C LEU A 247 8.87 17.51 9.74
N GLY A 248 8.54 16.57 10.62
CA GLY A 248 8.84 16.70 12.05
C GLY A 248 10.34 16.86 12.31
N GLY A 249 11.18 16.02 11.71
CA GLY A 249 12.64 16.15 11.77
C GLY A 249 13.16 17.46 11.18
N TYR A 250 12.59 17.90 10.07
CA TYR A 250 12.92 19.19 9.45
C TYR A 250 12.66 20.37 10.39
N ASN A 251 11.54 20.38 11.12
CA ASN A 251 11.23 21.41 12.12
C ASN A 251 12.29 21.48 13.24
N VAL A 252 12.94 20.36 13.56
CA VAL A 252 14.00 20.32 14.58
C VAL A 252 15.26 21.00 14.08
N VAL A 253 15.64 20.86 12.81
CA VAL A 253 16.93 21.33 12.27
C VAL A 253 16.86 22.65 11.52
N ASN A 254 15.70 23.00 11.00
CA ASN A 254 15.56 24.20 10.17
C ASN A 254 15.81 25.49 10.95
N GLY A 255 16.68 26.35 10.41
CA GLY A 255 17.02 27.65 10.99
C GLY A 255 17.83 27.58 12.30
N LYS A 256 18.38 26.42 12.64
CA LYS A 256 19.22 26.23 13.84
C LYS A 256 20.68 26.02 13.45
N PRO A 257 21.59 26.98 13.75
CA PRO A 257 22.98 26.95 13.31
C PRO A 257 23.74 25.68 13.74
N GLN A 258 23.42 25.09 14.91
CA GLN A 258 24.04 23.86 15.36
C GLN A 258 23.71 22.64 14.49
N TYR A 259 22.72 22.73 13.62
CA TYR A 259 22.29 21.67 12.68
C TYR A 259 22.42 22.09 11.21
N ASP A 260 23.27 23.06 10.89
CA ASP A 260 23.43 23.55 9.51
C ASP A 260 23.89 22.43 8.54
N SER A 261 24.66 21.45 9.04
CA SER A 261 25.13 20.30 8.25
C SER A 261 24.15 19.14 8.18
N VAL A 262 23.04 19.20 8.93
CA VAL A 262 22.05 18.11 8.97
C VAL A 262 21.00 18.31 7.88
N TYR A 263 20.88 17.31 7.02
CA TYR A 263 19.87 17.25 5.94
C TYR A 263 18.71 16.35 6.34
N VAL A 264 17.62 16.40 5.56
CA VAL A 264 16.41 15.60 5.78
C VAL A 264 16.01 14.95 4.47
N ALA A 265 15.60 13.69 4.53
CA ALA A 265 14.97 12.98 3.43
C ALA A 265 13.83 12.11 3.94
N ALA A 266 12.88 11.78 3.08
CA ALA A 266 11.88 10.77 3.36
C ALA A 266 11.99 9.61 2.37
N SER A 267 11.68 8.40 2.85
CA SER A 267 11.58 7.25 1.95
C SER A 267 10.36 7.32 1.04
N ALA A 268 9.27 7.94 1.50
CA ALA A 268 7.97 8.04 0.82
C ALA A 268 7.16 9.20 1.44
N ASP A 269 6.26 9.64 0.84
CA ASP A 269 4.95 9.70 0.39
C ASP A 269 4.78 10.67 -0.82
N GLY A 270 5.54 11.75 -0.90
CA GLY A 270 5.30 12.85 -1.84
C GLY A 270 4.25 13.82 -1.32
N GLN A 271 4.24 14.07 0.01
CA GLN A 271 3.32 15.00 0.65
C GLN A 271 3.61 16.43 0.21
N LYS A 272 2.56 17.21 -0.08
CA LYS A 272 2.66 18.57 -0.63
C LYS A 272 3.62 19.48 0.13
N GLU A 273 3.60 19.45 1.46
CA GLU A 273 4.48 20.27 2.30
C GLU A 273 5.96 19.88 2.12
N ALA A 274 6.26 18.58 1.97
CA ALA A 274 7.60 18.11 1.68
C ALA A 274 8.04 18.51 0.26
N LEU A 275 7.16 18.35 -0.72
CA LEU A 275 7.41 18.78 -2.09
C LEU A 275 7.62 20.29 -2.19
N ALA A 276 6.88 21.11 -1.41
CA ALA A 276 7.08 22.55 -1.32
C ALA A 276 8.47 22.91 -0.78
N LEU A 277 8.99 22.17 0.21
CA LEU A 277 10.35 22.36 0.73
C LEU A 277 11.41 22.00 -0.30
N ILE A 278 11.26 20.89 -1.03
CA ILE A 278 12.17 20.52 -2.12
C ILE A 278 12.15 21.61 -3.21
N LYS A 279 10.95 22.04 -3.63
CA LYS A 279 10.78 23.07 -4.66
C LYS A 279 11.40 24.40 -4.27
N SER A 280 11.14 24.89 -3.06
CA SER A 280 11.63 26.20 -2.60
C SER A 280 13.12 26.21 -2.25
N GLY A 281 13.64 25.07 -1.77
CA GLY A 281 15.05 24.90 -1.44
C GLY A 281 15.93 24.66 -2.65
N GLY A 282 15.37 24.14 -3.75
CA GLY A 282 16.14 23.69 -4.89
C GLY A 282 17.13 22.59 -4.50
N CYS A 283 18.18 22.43 -5.31
CA CYS A 283 19.18 21.41 -5.02
C CYS A 283 20.06 21.70 -3.79
N ASP A 284 20.04 22.94 -3.30
CA ASP A 284 20.76 23.31 -2.06
C ASP A 284 19.92 23.24 -0.80
N GLY A 285 18.65 22.86 -0.93
CA GLY A 285 17.70 22.73 0.16
C GLY A 285 18.07 21.67 1.18
N LYS A 286 17.64 21.87 2.45
CA LYS A 286 17.82 20.89 3.53
C LYS A 286 16.96 19.66 3.35
N TYR A 287 15.78 19.77 2.75
CA TYR A 287 14.91 18.62 2.45
C TYR A 287 15.27 18.10 1.06
N ILE A 288 15.96 16.95 1.00
CA ILE A 288 16.63 16.47 -0.22
C ILE A 288 15.65 15.75 -1.16
N SER A 289 14.92 14.78 -0.63
CA SER A 289 14.14 13.85 -1.45
C SER A 289 12.98 13.23 -0.69
N THR A 290 12.04 12.70 -1.47
CA THR A 290 11.01 11.77 -1.03
C THR A 290 10.72 10.75 -2.14
N GLY A 291 10.01 9.68 -1.84
CA GLY A 291 9.52 8.73 -2.83
C GLY A 291 8.02 8.91 -3.07
N LEU A 292 7.57 8.74 -4.31
CA LEU A 292 6.17 8.90 -4.67
C LEU A 292 5.33 7.72 -4.15
N ASN A 293 4.46 8.01 -3.18
CA ASN A 293 3.39 7.14 -2.72
C ASN A 293 2.09 7.96 -2.70
N SER A 294 1.44 8.06 -3.85
CA SER A 294 0.31 8.97 -4.04
C SER A 294 -1.03 8.30 -3.68
N PRO A 295 -1.78 8.84 -2.70
CA PRO A 295 -3.12 8.37 -2.39
C PRO A 295 -4.10 8.60 -3.55
N SER A 296 -3.85 9.63 -4.36
CA SER A 296 -4.67 9.93 -5.54
C SER A 296 -4.48 8.87 -6.63
N LEU A 297 -3.23 8.50 -6.97
CA LEU A 297 -2.97 7.44 -7.95
C LEU A 297 -3.54 6.10 -7.50
N ALA A 298 -3.46 5.80 -6.20
CA ALA A 298 -4.04 4.57 -5.67
C ALA A 298 -5.57 4.57 -5.78
N ALA A 299 -6.23 5.69 -5.43
CA ALA A 299 -7.68 5.83 -5.55
C ALA A 299 -8.15 5.78 -7.02
N ASP A 300 -7.44 6.47 -7.94
CA ASP A 300 -7.73 6.44 -9.37
C ASP A 300 -7.73 5.01 -9.91
N GLU A 301 -6.68 4.25 -9.60
CA GLU A 301 -6.52 2.88 -10.10
C GLU A 301 -7.54 1.91 -9.47
N ALA A 302 -7.73 1.97 -8.14
CA ALA A 302 -8.68 1.07 -7.47
C ALA A 302 -10.13 1.31 -7.91
N LEU A 303 -10.53 2.58 -8.09
CA LEU A 303 -11.88 2.92 -8.58
C LEU A 303 -12.03 2.58 -10.06
N ARG A 304 -11.02 2.82 -10.90
CA ARG A 304 -11.03 2.41 -12.30
C ARG A 304 -11.28 0.91 -12.44
N ILE A 305 -10.52 0.09 -11.73
CA ILE A 305 -10.68 -1.38 -11.71
C ILE A 305 -12.10 -1.77 -11.28
N SER A 306 -12.58 -1.17 -10.19
CA SER A 306 -13.90 -1.46 -9.64
C SER A 306 -15.03 -1.11 -10.62
N ILE A 307 -14.92 0.03 -11.30
CA ILE A 307 -15.91 0.48 -12.31
C ILE A 307 -15.86 -0.41 -13.55
N GLU A 308 -14.69 -0.79 -14.05
CA GLU A 308 -14.56 -1.69 -15.20
C GLU A 308 -15.21 -3.06 -14.93
N VAL A 309 -15.11 -3.56 -13.70
CA VAL A 309 -15.80 -4.80 -13.30
C VAL A 309 -17.30 -4.57 -13.17
N ALA A 310 -17.74 -3.48 -12.53
CA ALA A 310 -19.17 -3.18 -12.36
C ALA A 310 -19.91 -2.99 -13.69
N THR A 311 -19.22 -2.43 -14.69
CA THR A 311 -19.77 -2.20 -16.05
C THR A 311 -19.52 -3.36 -17.01
N GLY A 312 -18.88 -4.44 -16.55
CA GLY A 312 -18.58 -5.61 -17.37
C GLY A 312 -17.56 -5.38 -18.50
N GLN A 313 -16.82 -4.27 -18.45
CA GLN A 313 -15.72 -4.00 -19.39
C GLN A 313 -14.59 -4.99 -19.20
N ARG A 314 -14.39 -5.44 -17.97
CA ARG A 314 -13.45 -6.49 -17.60
C ARG A 314 -14.07 -7.42 -16.53
N VAL A 315 -13.54 -8.62 -16.41
CA VAL A 315 -13.92 -9.55 -15.34
C VAL A 315 -12.83 -9.61 -14.27
N PRO A 316 -13.14 -9.99 -13.02
CA PRO A 316 -12.14 -10.10 -11.93
C PRO A 316 -10.88 -10.89 -12.31
N ALA A 317 -11.01 -11.95 -13.10
CA ALA A 317 -9.89 -12.77 -13.56
C ALA A 317 -8.90 -12.06 -14.52
N ASP A 318 -9.26 -10.91 -15.07
CA ASP A 318 -8.39 -10.13 -15.98
C ASP A 318 -7.33 -9.32 -15.21
N PHE A 319 -7.42 -9.23 -13.89
CA PHE A 319 -6.50 -8.47 -13.08
C PHE A 319 -5.48 -9.37 -12.38
N PRO A 320 -4.20 -8.94 -12.27
CA PRO A 320 -3.24 -9.64 -11.45
C PRO A 320 -3.67 -9.57 -9.96
N ALA A 321 -3.18 -10.50 -9.15
CA ALA A 321 -3.46 -10.49 -7.71
C ALA A 321 -3.00 -9.18 -7.03
N GLU A 322 -1.94 -8.58 -7.54
CA GLU A 322 -1.38 -7.31 -7.06
C GLU A 322 -1.06 -6.39 -8.24
N SER A 323 -1.44 -5.12 -8.12
CA SER A 323 -1.09 -4.02 -9.00
C SER A 323 -0.33 -2.98 -8.19
N PHE A 324 0.71 -2.39 -8.78
CA PHE A 324 1.52 -1.38 -8.10
C PHE A 324 1.36 -0.03 -8.77
N THR A 325 1.23 1.02 -7.97
CA THR A 325 1.32 2.40 -8.44
C THR A 325 2.75 2.70 -8.87
N LYS A 326 2.93 3.76 -9.68
CA LYS A 326 4.24 4.21 -10.15
C LYS A 326 5.15 4.53 -8.96
N ALA A 327 6.32 3.89 -8.89
CA ALA A 327 7.37 4.17 -7.92
C ALA A 327 8.38 5.15 -8.54
N VAL A 328 8.61 6.29 -7.88
CA VAL A 328 9.53 7.34 -8.35
C VAL A 328 10.18 8.00 -7.14
N GLY A 329 11.46 8.32 -7.23
CA GLY A 329 12.11 9.27 -6.33
C GLY A 329 11.85 10.70 -6.80
N ILE A 330 11.58 11.60 -5.85
CA ILE A 330 11.35 13.02 -6.11
C ILE A 330 12.42 13.83 -5.40
N GLY A 331 13.11 14.66 -6.17
CA GLY A 331 14.14 15.58 -5.69
C GLY A 331 14.12 16.87 -6.52
N CYS A 332 15.11 17.73 -6.32
CA CYS A 332 15.14 19.05 -6.95
C CYS A 332 15.12 19.01 -8.50
N GLU A 333 15.62 17.94 -9.12
CA GLU A 333 15.73 17.86 -10.59
C GLU A 333 14.40 17.59 -11.27
N ASN A 334 13.47 16.87 -10.59
CA ASN A 334 12.18 16.48 -11.15
C ASN A 334 10.97 17.00 -10.37
N ILE A 335 11.18 17.85 -9.38
CA ILE A 335 10.11 18.37 -8.50
C ILE A 335 8.96 19.04 -9.27
N ASP A 336 9.25 19.66 -10.42
CA ASP A 336 8.27 20.35 -11.24
C ASP A 336 7.22 19.43 -11.86
N GLU A 337 7.52 18.15 -11.99
CA GLU A 337 6.59 17.14 -12.50
C GLU A 337 5.58 16.68 -11.43
N TYR A 338 5.90 16.87 -10.13
CA TYR A 338 5.14 16.27 -9.03
C TYR A 338 4.52 17.30 -8.07
N TYR A 339 5.05 18.52 -8.01
CA TYR A 339 4.55 19.55 -7.10
C TYR A 339 3.36 20.29 -7.70
N ASP A 340 2.18 20.11 -7.11
CA ASP A 340 1.00 20.94 -7.35
C ASP A 340 0.62 21.64 -6.04
N PRO A 341 0.66 22.99 -5.99
CA PRO A 341 0.26 23.75 -4.79
C PRO A 341 -1.22 23.57 -4.41
N ASN A 342 -2.05 23.11 -5.34
CA ASN A 342 -3.48 22.84 -5.11
C ASN A 342 -3.75 21.38 -4.72
N SER A 343 -2.74 20.52 -4.71
CA SER A 343 -2.91 19.13 -4.27
C SER A 343 -3.47 19.08 -2.84
N VAL A 344 -4.30 18.09 -2.58
CA VAL A 344 -4.83 17.79 -1.24
C VAL A 344 -3.84 17.01 -0.38
N PHE A 345 -2.78 16.51 -1.00
CA PHE A 345 -1.73 15.72 -0.34
C PHE A 345 -0.34 16.09 -0.87
#